data_37b38edff8c675ca8591e041705be63c
#
_entry.id   37b38edff8c675ca8591e041705be63c
#
_cell.length_a   1.000
_cell.length_b   1.000
_cell.length_c   1.000
_cell.angle_alpha   90.00
_cell.angle_beta   90.00
_cell.angle_gamma   90.00
#
_symmetry.space_group_name_H-M   'P 1'
#
loop_
_entity.id
_entity.type
_entity.pdbx_description
1 polymer ?
#
loop_
_entity_poly.entity_id
_entity_poly.type
_entity_poly.pdbx_seq_one_letter_code
_entity_poly.pdbx_strand_id
1 'polypeptide(L)'
;TLIKEESTFIGMGHLRVASSGSNSIPNPHPWMFYANGLSYSLIHNGTVSKDILYNLITENGTDLSWLDQHEPQTFGGGSWRDDGGWGNIVDSELIILYIMQHINQTGNVVSGLQSALITILNEGVIAAQLNIIFSDGWNLYVFGGSNGLSIADSEDHVAVMTQPASDGQLQWQGIEHQ
;
A
#
# COMPACT_ATOMS: atom_id res chain seq x y z
N THR A 1 -14.76 20.32 8.04
CA THR A 1 -13.95 19.08 7.91
C THR A 1 -12.54 19.47 7.47
N LEU A 2 -11.50 18.75 7.95
CA LEU A 2 -10.09 19.05 7.66
C LEU A 2 -9.81 19.23 6.16
N ILE A 3 -10.41 18.40 5.31
CA ILE A 3 -10.23 18.48 3.85
C ILE A 3 -10.69 19.83 3.29
N LYS A 4 -11.83 20.36 3.73
CA LYS A 4 -12.35 21.66 3.27
C LYS A 4 -11.56 22.83 3.82
N GLU A 5 -11.06 22.73 5.04
CA GLU A 5 -10.32 23.79 5.70
C GLU A 5 -8.89 23.94 5.15
N GLU A 6 -8.25 22.82 4.80
CA GLU A 6 -6.87 22.78 4.32
C GLU A 6 -6.73 22.81 2.79
N SER A 7 -7.82 22.95 2.04
CA SER A 7 -7.83 22.90 0.57
C SER A 7 -7.19 21.62 0.00
N THR A 8 -7.35 20.52 0.70
CA THR A 8 -6.79 19.20 0.35
C THR A 8 -7.71 18.50 -0.64
N PHE A 9 -7.15 17.94 -1.71
CA PHE A 9 -7.92 17.19 -2.71
C PHE A 9 -8.02 15.70 -2.40
N ILE A 10 -7.04 15.13 -1.69
CA ILE A 10 -7.00 13.72 -1.35
C ILE A 10 -6.79 13.56 0.16
N GLY A 11 -7.64 12.77 0.79
CA GLY A 11 -7.50 12.36 2.17
C GLY A 11 -7.49 10.83 2.26
N MET A 12 -6.51 10.28 2.97
CA MET A 12 -6.41 8.84 3.22
C MET A 12 -6.39 8.57 4.72
N GLY A 13 -7.14 7.56 5.17
CA GLY A 13 -7.20 7.15 6.57
C GLY A 13 -7.27 5.63 6.69
N HIS A 14 -6.62 5.06 7.71
CA HIS A 14 -6.61 3.63 7.95
C HIS A 14 -6.80 3.31 9.44
N LEU A 15 -7.73 2.41 9.71
CA LEU A 15 -7.89 1.79 11.03
C LEU A 15 -7.32 0.38 10.96
N ARG A 16 -6.23 0.12 11.69
CA ARG A 16 -5.47 -1.13 11.60
C ARG A 16 -5.77 -2.07 12.77
N VAL A 17 -6.05 -3.32 12.43
CA VAL A 17 -5.89 -4.47 13.34
C VAL A 17 -4.64 -5.23 12.88
N ALA A 18 -3.65 -5.40 13.77
CA ALA A 18 -2.38 -5.99 13.38
C ALA A 18 -2.52 -7.47 12.99
N SER A 19 -2.08 -7.83 11.80
CA SER A 19 -1.92 -9.20 11.31
C SER A 19 -0.45 -9.55 11.03
N SER A 20 0.40 -8.54 10.83
CA SER A 20 1.84 -8.66 10.58
C SER A 20 2.58 -7.56 11.34
N GLY A 21 3.82 -7.82 11.74
CA GLY A 21 4.63 -6.90 12.52
C GLY A 21 4.19 -6.74 13.97
N SER A 22 4.73 -5.75 14.65
CA SER A 22 4.42 -5.45 16.06
C SER A 22 3.03 -4.82 16.25
N ASN A 23 2.38 -5.11 17.36
CA ASN A 23 1.18 -4.41 17.81
C ASN A 23 1.50 -3.05 18.44
N SER A 24 2.79 -2.75 18.67
CA SER A 24 3.23 -1.48 19.23
C SER A 24 3.19 -0.36 18.20
N ILE A 25 3.04 0.86 18.68
CA ILE A 25 3.21 2.07 17.88
C ILE A 25 4.72 2.43 17.87
N PRO A 26 5.29 2.85 16.74
CA PRO A 26 4.66 3.21 15.48
C PRO A 26 4.59 2.02 14.50
N ASN A 27 3.44 1.87 13.86
CA ASN A 27 3.26 0.98 12.73
C ASN A 27 2.28 1.68 11.78
N PRO A 28 2.77 2.71 11.07
CA PRO A 28 1.92 3.69 10.42
C PRO A 28 1.23 3.14 9.17
N HIS A 29 0.02 3.60 8.95
CA HIS A 29 -0.65 3.66 7.67
C HIS A 29 -1.28 5.06 7.55
N PRO A 30 -1.28 5.68 6.37
CA PRO A 30 -0.64 5.20 5.14
C PRO A 30 0.88 5.14 5.24
N TRP A 31 1.50 4.17 4.56
CA TRP A 31 2.93 4.17 4.31
C TRP A 31 3.28 5.26 3.33
N MET A 32 4.37 5.97 3.59
CA MET A 32 4.79 7.12 2.79
C MET A 32 6.12 6.84 2.10
N PHE A 33 6.25 7.30 0.86
CA PHE A 33 7.49 7.28 0.11
C PHE A 33 7.69 8.60 -0.63
N TYR A 34 8.90 9.15 -0.56
CA TYR A 34 9.22 10.43 -1.18
C TYR A 34 10.23 10.23 -2.29
N ALA A 35 9.88 10.60 -3.51
CA ALA A 35 10.76 10.51 -4.66
C ALA A 35 10.42 11.59 -5.69
N ASN A 36 11.44 12.16 -6.34
CA ASN A 36 11.30 13.12 -7.44
C ASN A 36 10.40 14.34 -7.10
N GLY A 37 10.41 14.77 -5.84
CA GLY A 37 9.59 15.90 -5.37
C GLY A 37 8.11 15.56 -5.15
N LEU A 38 7.73 14.29 -5.23
CA LEU A 38 6.38 13.80 -4.99
C LEU A 38 6.30 12.97 -3.71
N SER A 39 5.14 12.99 -3.08
CA SER A 39 4.81 12.15 -1.94
C SER A 39 3.86 11.05 -2.40
N TYR A 40 4.32 9.82 -2.29
CA TYR A 40 3.50 8.64 -2.55
C TYR A 40 2.99 8.08 -1.23
N SER A 41 1.78 7.54 -1.24
CA SER A 41 1.20 6.94 -0.05
C SER A 41 0.42 5.68 -0.39
N LEU A 42 0.43 4.71 0.54
CA LEU A 42 -0.23 3.43 0.39
C LEU A 42 -0.97 3.02 1.65
N ILE A 43 -2.22 2.62 1.47
CA ILE A 43 -3.00 1.85 2.44
C ILE A 43 -3.17 0.44 1.87
N HIS A 44 -2.95 -0.55 2.72
CA HIS A 44 -3.12 -1.96 2.37
C HIS A 44 -4.00 -2.66 3.40
N ASN A 45 -5.00 -3.35 2.93
CA ASN A 45 -5.84 -4.25 3.72
C ASN A 45 -5.72 -5.67 3.15
N GLY A 46 -4.98 -6.49 3.86
CA GLY A 46 -4.66 -7.86 3.46
C GLY A 46 -3.44 -8.35 4.22
N THR A 47 -2.92 -9.48 3.80
CA THR A 47 -1.66 -10.04 4.32
C THR A 47 -0.95 -10.77 3.20
N VAL A 48 0.26 -10.33 2.87
CA VAL A 48 1.14 -10.94 1.88
C VAL A 48 2.38 -11.49 2.57
N SER A 49 2.87 -12.65 2.14
CA SER A 49 4.13 -13.18 2.67
C SER A 49 5.29 -12.22 2.44
N LYS A 50 5.97 -11.86 3.52
CA LYS A 50 7.17 -11.01 3.46
C LYS A 50 8.28 -11.66 2.65
N ASP A 51 8.39 -13.00 2.68
CA ASP A 51 9.42 -13.73 1.94
C ASP A 51 9.18 -13.64 0.42
N ILE A 52 7.92 -13.68 -0.03
CA ILE A 52 7.58 -13.44 -1.44
C ILE A 52 8.02 -12.03 -1.83
N LEU A 53 7.63 -11.01 -1.07
CA LEU A 53 7.96 -9.63 -1.36
C LEU A 53 9.48 -9.40 -1.34
N TYR A 54 10.20 -9.96 -0.37
CA TYR A 54 11.64 -9.91 -0.31
C TYR A 54 12.29 -10.50 -1.57
N ASN A 55 11.87 -11.70 -1.95
CA ASN A 55 12.41 -12.37 -3.13
C ASN A 55 12.16 -11.56 -4.41
N LEU A 56 10.98 -10.96 -4.54
CA LEU A 56 10.65 -10.09 -5.67
C LEU A 56 11.53 -8.82 -5.70
N ILE A 57 11.65 -8.12 -4.57
CA ILE A 57 12.45 -6.89 -4.46
C ILE A 57 13.92 -7.14 -4.74
N THR A 58 14.44 -8.29 -4.28
CA THR A 58 15.87 -8.60 -4.26
C THR A 58 16.31 -9.59 -5.32
N GLU A 59 15.43 -9.94 -6.28
CA GLU A 59 15.73 -10.99 -7.27
C GLU A 59 16.22 -12.29 -6.60
N ASN A 60 15.44 -12.78 -5.63
CA ASN A 60 15.78 -13.95 -4.79
C ASN A 60 17.09 -13.78 -3.99
N GLY A 61 17.32 -12.59 -3.46
CA GLY A 61 18.47 -12.26 -2.62
C GLY A 61 19.76 -11.97 -3.39
N THR A 62 19.71 -11.85 -4.72
CA THR A 62 20.88 -11.57 -5.55
C THR A 62 21.16 -10.07 -5.71
N ASP A 63 20.14 -9.22 -5.59
CA ASP A 63 20.29 -7.76 -5.64
C ASP A 63 19.61 -7.10 -4.42
N LEU A 64 20.41 -6.58 -3.52
CA LEU A 64 19.95 -5.88 -2.33
C LEU A 64 19.94 -4.36 -2.49
N SER A 65 20.36 -3.85 -3.64
CA SER A 65 20.63 -2.42 -3.85
C SER A 65 19.43 -1.53 -3.58
N TRP A 66 18.21 -1.99 -3.91
CA TRP A 66 16.99 -1.23 -3.64
C TRP A 66 16.71 -1.12 -2.15
N LEU A 67 16.77 -2.23 -1.39
CA LEU A 67 16.57 -2.23 0.04
C LEU A 67 17.70 -1.54 0.82
N ASP A 68 18.91 -1.50 0.26
CA ASP A 68 20.04 -0.77 0.85
C ASP A 68 19.87 0.75 0.71
N GLN A 69 19.20 1.21 -0.35
CA GLN A 69 18.87 2.61 -0.57
C GLN A 69 17.56 3.04 0.13
N HIS A 70 16.66 2.10 0.33
CA HIS A 70 15.32 2.32 0.91
C HIS A 70 15.08 1.30 2.01
N GLU A 71 15.83 1.44 3.11
CA GLU A 71 15.80 0.49 4.21
C GLU A 71 14.41 0.38 4.84
N PRO A 72 13.86 -0.84 4.97
CA PRO A 72 12.62 -1.06 5.70
C PRO A 72 12.75 -0.63 7.16
N GLN A 73 11.69 -0.09 7.72
CA GLN A 73 11.67 0.39 9.10
C GLN A 73 11.50 -0.78 10.07
N THR A 74 12.43 -0.92 11.00
CA THR A 74 12.41 -1.91 12.06
C THR A 74 11.97 -1.30 13.37
N PHE A 75 10.67 -1.12 13.55
CA PHE A 75 10.13 -0.56 14.79
C PHE A 75 10.45 -1.47 15.98
N GLY A 76 11.13 -0.92 16.99
CA GLY A 76 11.59 -1.67 18.16
C GLY A 76 13.09 -2.01 18.14
N GLY A 77 13.81 -1.67 17.06
CA GLY A 77 15.25 -1.82 16.91
C GLY A 77 15.71 -3.04 16.14
N GLY A 78 17.00 -3.13 15.92
CA GLY A 78 17.63 -4.14 15.09
C GLY A 78 17.83 -3.71 13.63
N SER A 79 18.59 -4.48 12.89
CA SER A 79 18.73 -4.32 11.44
C SER A 79 17.62 -5.10 10.73
N TRP A 80 17.12 -4.58 9.62
CA TRP A 80 16.19 -5.33 8.78
C TRP A 80 16.78 -6.66 8.26
N ARG A 81 18.11 -6.81 8.35
CA ARG A 81 18.86 -8.02 7.94
C ARG A 81 18.98 -9.07 9.03
N ASP A 82 18.63 -8.76 10.27
CA ASP A 82 18.62 -9.72 11.36
C ASP A 82 17.20 -10.21 11.68
N ASP A 83 17.08 -11.36 12.32
CA ASP A 83 15.78 -11.98 12.62
C ASP A 83 14.88 -11.06 13.46
N GLY A 84 15.45 -10.31 14.39
CA GLY A 84 14.72 -9.38 15.25
C GLY A 84 14.16 -8.21 14.48
N GLY A 85 14.98 -7.59 13.63
CA GLY A 85 14.55 -6.49 12.76
C GLY A 85 13.57 -6.96 11.70
N TRP A 86 13.85 -8.09 11.04
CA TRP A 86 12.95 -8.68 10.04
C TRP A 86 11.57 -8.99 10.63
N GLY A 87 11.51 -9.49 11.86
CA GLY A 87 10.26 -9.74 12.56
C GLY A 87 9.38 -8.50 12.71
N ASN A 88 9.98 -7.32 12.78
CA ASN A 88 9.28 -6.04 12.96
C ASN A 88 8.84 -5.37 11.66
N ILE A 89 9.39 -5.76 10.51
CA ILE A 89 8.94 -5.25 9.21
C ILE A 89 7.53 -5.73 8.91
N VAL A 90 6.73 -4.90 8.27
CA VAL A 90 5.39 -5.25 7.80
C VAL A 90 5.35 -5.42 6.28
N ASP A 91 4.48 -6.31 5.84
CA ASP A 91 4.25 -6.59 4.43
C ASP A 91 3.81 -5.35 3.63
N SER A 92 2.97 -4.51 4.21
CA SER A 92 2.50 -3.28 3.56
C SER A 92 3.63 -2.32 3.20
N GLU A 93 4.68 -2.26 4.02
CA GLU A 93 5.89 -1.47 3.72
C GLU A 93 6.65 -2.08 2.54
N LEU A 94 6.84 -3.40 2.53
CA LEU A 94 7.50 -4.07 1.41
C LEU A 94 6.70 -3.91 0.10
N ILE A 95 5.37 -3.89 0.17
CA ILE A 95 4.51 -3.63 -0.99
C ILE A 95 4.77 -2.25 -1.57
N ILE A 96 4.78 -1.18 -0.75
CA ILE A 96 5.08 0.16 -1.30
C ILE A 96 6.51 0.24 -1.85
N LEU A 97 7.49 -0.36 -1.18
CA LEU A 97 8.87 -0.39 -1.67
C LEU A 97 8.97 -1.09 -3.03
N TYR A 98 8.27 -2.20 -3.22
CA TYR A 98 8.23 -2.93 -4.48
C TYR A 98 7.51 -2.14 -5.59
N ILE A 99 6.37 -1.53 -5.30
CA ILE A 99 5.66 -0.65 -6.23
C ILE A 99 6.58 0.50 -6.66
N MET A 100 7.28 1.15 -5.73
CA MET A 100 8.17 2.26 -6.03
C MET A 100 9.40 1.83 -6.85
N GLN A 101 9.92 0.62 -6.64
CA GLN A 101 10.97 0.05 -7.48
C GLN A 101 10.51 -0.04 -8.94
N HIS A 102 9.30 -0.55 -9.19
CA HIS A 102 8.71 -0.65 -10.53
C HIS A 102 8.39 0.73 -11.14
N ILE A 103 7.89 1.67 -10.35
CA ILE A 103 7.67 3.05 -10.81
C ILE A 103 8.99 3.69 -11.21
N ASN A 104 10.05 3.49 -10.42
CA ASN A 104 11.39 3.98 -10.76
C ASN A 104 11.95 3.36 -12.05
N GLN A 105 11.73 2.07 -12.27
CA GLN A 105 12.17 1.35 -13.48
C GLN A 105 11.40 1.79 -14.73
N THR A 106 10.09 1.99 -14.62
CA THR A 106 9.23 2.33 -15.77
C THR A 106 9.15 3.82 -16.06
N GLY A 107 9.46 4.67 -15.08
CA GLY A 107 9.26 6.11 -15.15
C GLY A 107 7.79 6.53 -15.24
N ASN A 108 6.84 5.61 -14.97
CA ASN A 108 5.40 5.86 -15.08
C ASN A 108 4.63 5.18 -13.95
N VAL A 109 3.81 5.95 -13.24
CA VAL A 109 3.08 5.46 -12.05
C VAL A 109 2.13 4.32 -12.40
N VAL A 110 1.31 4.46 -13.43
CA VAL A 110 0.33 3.43 -13.81
C VAL A 110 1.01 2.14 -14.25
N SER A 111 2.00 2.26 -15.14
CA SER A 111 2.75 1.08 -15.64
C SER A 111 3.51 0.38 -14.52
N GLY A 112 4.15 1.15 -13.62
CA GLY A 112 4.88 0.61 -12.47
C GLY A 112 3.95 -0.10 -11.49
N LEU A 113 2.84 0.53 -11.14
CA LEU A 113 1.83 -0.05 -10.26
C LEU A 113 1.25 -1.36 -10.84
N GLN A 114 0.83 -1.34 -12.12
CA GLN A 114 0.32 -2.52 -12.81
C GLN A 114 1.36 -3.65 -12.85
N SER A 115 2.59 -3.35 -13.24
CA SER A 115 3.67 -4.34 -13.32
C SER A 115 3.94 -4.98 -11.95
N ALA A 116 4.05 -4.18 -10.89
CA ALA A 116 4.29 -4.67 -9.54
C ALA A 116 3.15 -5.60 -9.07
N LEU A 117 1.89 -5.17 -9.21
CA LEU A 117 0.73 -5.96 -8.77
C LEU A 117 0.58 -7.26 -9.56
N ILE A 118 0.75 -7.23 -10.88
CA ILE A 118 0.70 -8.44 -11.72
C ILE A 118 1.79 -9.42 -11.29
N THR A 119 3.00 -8.95 -11.01
CA THR A 119 4.10 -9.82 -10.59
C THR A 119 3.81 -10.46 -9.23
N ILE A 120 3.30 -9.69 -8.24
CA ILE A 120 2.90 -10.25 -6.93
C ILE A 120 1.81 -11.34 -7.11
N LEU A 121 0.81 -11.10 -7.96
CA LEU A 121 -0.25 -12.09 -8.23
C LEU A 121 0.30 -13.37 -8.90
N ASN A 122 1.29 -13.24 -9.79
CA ASN A 122 1.93 -14.38 -10.46
C ASN A 122 2.72 -15.27 -9.48
N GLU A 123 3.14 -14.75 -8.32
CA GLU A 123 3.72 -15.54 -7.23
C GLU A 123 2.67 -16.32 -6.40
N GLY A 124 1.42 -16.33 -6.84
CA GLY A 124 0.33 -17.04 -6.19
C GLY A 124 -0.37 -16.28 -5.05
N VAL A 125 -0.04 -15.01 -4.87
CA VAL A 125 -0.80 -14.14 -3.96
C VAL A 125 -2.17 -13.89 -4.57
N ILE A 126 -3.22 -14.12 -3.80
CA ILE A 126 -4.59 -13.89 -4.29
C ILE A 126 -4.99 -12.41 -4.14
N ALA A 127 -5.81 -11.93 -5.07
CA ALA A 127 -6.24 -10.53 -5.09
C ALA A 127 -6.88 -10.06 -3.77
N ALA A 128 -7.58 -10.94 -3.06
CA ALA A 128 -8.16 -10.66 -1.74
C ALA A 128 -7.13 -10.28 -0.66
N GLN A 129 -5.84 -10.58 -0.87
CA GLN A 129 -4.74 -10.21 0.02
C GLN A 129 -4.10 -8.88 -0.36
N LEU A 130 -4.57 -8.22 -1.43
CA LEU A 130 -3.97 -7.01 -2.03
C LEU A 130 -4.99 -5.87 -2.18
N ASN A 131 -5.87 -5.65 -1.19
CA ASN A 131 -6.72 -4.45 -1.26
C ASN A 131 -5.86 -3.22 -0.98
N ILE A 132 -5.62 -2.43 -2.01
CA ILE A 132 -4.70 -1.30 -2.00
C ILE A 132 -5.41 -0.02 -2.40
N ILE A 133 -5.15 1.04 -1.66
CA ILE A 133 -5.39 2.42 -2.07
C ILE A 133 -4.01 3.09 -2.10
N PHE A 134 -3.59 3.51 -3.29
CA PHE A 134 -2.31 4.15 -3.53
C PHE A 134 -2.52 5.55 -4.08
N SER A 135 -1.69 6.51 -3.69
CA SER A 135 -1.73 7.87 -4.22
C SER A 135 -0.32 8.36 -4.58
N ASP A 136 -0.23 9.10 -5.67
CA ASP A 136 0.96 9.84 -6.09
C ASP A 136 0.90 11.34 -5.67
N GLY A 137 -0.07 11.69 -4.82
CA GLY A 137 -0.34 13.06 -4.38
C GLY A 137 -1.34 13.82 -5.27
N TRP A 138 -1.58 13.34 -6.50
CA TRP A 138 -2.52 13.95 -7.45
C TRP A 138 -3.68 13.01 -7.82
N ASN A 139 -3.40 11.72 -7.88
CA ASN A 139 -4.35 10.70 -8.26
C ASN A 139 -4.50 9.67 -7.14
N LEU A 140 -5.66 9.05 -7.10
CA LEU A 140 -5.95 7.91 -6.25
C LEU A 140 -6.11 6.68 -7.14
N TYR A 141 -5.29 5.66 -6.89
CA TYR A 141 -5.31 4.37 -7.56
C TYR A 141 -5.86 3.32 -6.60
N VAL A 142 -6.81 2.55 -7.07
CA VAL A 142 -7.49 1.55 -6.25
C VAL A 142 -7.36 0.20 -6.91
N PHE A 143 -6.86 -0.78 -6.15
CA PHE A 143 -6.87 -2.18 -6.54
C PHE A 143 -7.61 -2.96 -5.44
N GLY A 144 -8.74 -3.51 -5.77
CA GLY A 144 -9.59 -4.27 -4.85
C GLY A 144 -9.70 -5.72 -5.25
N GLY A 145 -9.46 -6.58 -4.29
CA GLY A 145 -9.80 -8.00 -4.41
C GLY A 145 -11.23 -8.27 -3.91
N SER A 146 -11.59 -9.54 -3.81
CA SER A 146 -12.93 -10.01 -3.42
C SER A 146 -13.37 -9.67 -1.99
N ASN A 147 -12.55 -8.98 -1.21
CA ASN A 147 -12.83 -8.57 0.18
C ASN A 147 -13.40 -7.14 0.30
N GLY A 148 -13.97 -6.60 -0.79
CA GLY A 148 -14.91 -5.53 -0.64
C GLY A 148 -14.33 -4.14 -0.42
N LEU A 149 -13.50 -3.64 -1.36
CA LEU A 149 -13.45 -2.20 -1.54
C LEU A 149 -14.75 -1.75 -2.22
N SER A 150 -15.33 -0.70 -1.69
CA SER A 150 -16.51 -0.05 -2.26
C SER A 150 -16.18 1.39 -2.62
N ILE A 151 -16.78 1.86 -3.71
CA ILE A 151 -16.67 3.22 -4.20
C ILE A 151 -18.03 3.90 -4.13
N ALA A 152 -18.05 5.16 -3.77
CA ALA A 152 -19.20 6.03 -3.94
C ALA A 152 -18.76 7.32 -4.61
N ASP A 153 -19.53 7.74 -5.59
CA ASP A 153 -19.34 9.00 -6.32
C ASP A 153 -20.50 9.94 -5.97
N SER A 154 -20.16 11.17 -5.61
CA SER A 154 -21.10 12.22 -5.30
C SER A 154 -20.75 13.50 -6.08
N GLU A 155 -21.57 14.53 -6.00
CA GLU A 155 -21.36 15.79 -6.73
C GLU A 155 -20.04 16.49 -6.41
N ASP A 156 -19.50 16.31 -5.20
CA ASP A 156 -18.34 17.06 -4.70
C ASP A 156 -17.15 16.18 -4.28
N HIS A 157 -17.30 14.84 -4.20
CA HIS A 157 -16.22 13.95 -3.85
C HIS A 157 -16.44 12.50 -4.28
N VAL A 158 -15.34 11.76 -4.39
CA VAL A 158 -15.33 10.30 -4.52
C VAL A 158 -14.80 9.71 -3.23
N ALA A 159 -15.47 8.70 -2.70
CA ALA A 159 -15.05 7.97 -1.52
C ALA A 159 -14.79 6.50 -1.86
N VAL A 160 -13.71 5.94 -1.29
CA VAL A 160 -13.37 4.52 -1.38
C VAL A 160 -13.10 4.00 0.02
N MET A 161 -13.74 2.91 0.41
CA MET A 161 -13.51 2.29 1.72
C MET A 161 -13.83 0.80 1.74
N THR A 162 -13.24 0.10 2.73
CA THR A 162 -13.48 -1.34 2.94
C THR A 162 -14.80 -1.63 3.65
N GLN A 163 -15.27 -0.68 4.48
CA GLN A 163 -16.54 -0.78 5.17
C GLN A 163 -17.32 0.52 4.96
N PRO A 164 -18.22 0.55 3.97
CA PRO A 164 -19.05 1.70 3.70
C PRO A 164 -19.86 2.15 4.90
N ALA A 165 -19.98 3.46 5.08
CA ALA A 165 -20.88 4.02 6.08
C ALA A 165 -22.34 3.66 5.75
N SER A 166 -23.08 3.24 6.77
CA SER A 166 -24.47 2.81 6.64
C SER A 166 -25.50 3.94 6.84
N ASP A 167 -25.06 5.19 6.81
CA ASP A 167 -25.89 6.36 7.05
C ASP A 167 -26.82 6.74 5.87
N GLY A 168 -26.69 6.05 4.74
CA GLY A 168 -27.55 6.25 3.57
C GLY A 168 -27.28 7.52 2.77
N GLN A 169 -26.24 8.29 3.11
CA GLN A 169 -25.92 9.54 2.41
C GLN A 169 -25.27 9.31 1.06
N LEU A 170 -24.51 8.19 0.91
CA LEU A 170 -23.81 7.84 -0.32
C LEU A 170 -24.32 6.51 -0.89
N GLN A 171 -24.36 6.41 -2.21
CA GLN A 171 -24.65 5.16 -2.92
C GLN A 171 -23.34 4.41 -3.17
N TRP A 172 -23.14 3.31 -2.47
CA TRP A 172 -21.93 2.51 -2.53
C TRP A 172 -22.05 1.39 -3.55
N GLN A 173 -21.00 1.21 -4.34
CA GLN A 173 -20.85 0.11 -5.31
C GLN A 173 -19.58 -0.66 -4.97
N GLY A 174 -19.64 -1.99 -4.99
CA GLY A 174 -18.45 -2.84 -4.87
C GLY A 174 -17.53 -2.63 -6.05
N ILE A 175 -16.20 -2.55 -5.79
CA ILE A 175 -15.20 -2.55 -6.84
C ILE A 175 -14.99 -4.02 -7.24
N GLU A 176 -15.39 -4.36 -8.47
CA GLU A 176 -15.17 -5.69 -9.01
C GLU A 176 -13.74 -5.80 -9.53
N HIS A 177 -13.11 -6.94 -9.22
CA HIS A 177 -11.82 -7.29 -9.79
C HIS A 177 -12.04 -7.81 -11.21
N GLN A 178 -11.52 -7.09 -12.20
CA GLN A 178 -11.51 -7.51 -13.61
C GLN A 178 -10.14 -8.04 -14.02
#